data_1456dbde08df2f8dea3f319d2dc2326d
#
_entry.id   1456dbde08df2f8dea3f319d2dc2326d
#
_cell.length_a   1.000
_cell.length_b   1.000
_cell.length_c   1.000
_cell.angle_alpha   90.00
_cell.angle_beta   90.00
_cell.angle_gamma   90.00
#
_symmetry.space_group_name_H-M   'P 1'
#
loop_
_entity.id
_entity.type
_entity.pdbx_description
1 polymer ?
#
loop_
_entity_poly.entity_id
_entity_poly.type
_entity_poly.pdbx_seq_one_letter_code
_entity_poly.pdbx_strand_id
1 'polypeptide(L)'
;NHMGVLGSDNAWWLNVLEHGPASPYADYFDIDWYPLSPQLRGKVLLPVLGDHYGQVLEEGDLKLCFAPEQGEIYIQYLENSFPVDPREYPRILDLRADILRTGLGTEHPDTQELATLSDALRRLPERYSAEAESRAARVRDGTVYRRLLAELCARSPEVTAFLQENIMLFNGHPGDAESFDSLHQLIEAQAYRLAFWRVAADDINYRRFFDINDLAGLRMEDPAVFGDTHRLIFRLLSEGRVNALRIDHPDGLYDPQMYFRRIQAWRDWR
;
A
#
# COMPACT_ATOMS: atom_id res chain seq x y z
N ASN A 1 18.95 -6.66 6.51
CA ASN A 1 18.42 -5.81 7.57
C ASN A 1 17.62 -4.59 7.06
N HIS A 2 17.49 -4.43 5.74
CA HIS A 2 16.68 -3.40 5.08
C HIS A 2 16.15 -3.91 3.74
N MET A 3 15.13 -3.23 3.20
CA MET A 3 14.58 -3.47 1.87
C MET A 3 14.35 -2.14 1.15
N GLY A 4 14.45 -2.17 -0.18
CA GLY A 4 14.03 -1.06 -1.03
C GLY A 4 12.52 -0.83 -0.89
N VAL A 5 12.10 0.42 -0.75
CA VAL A 5 10.70 0.83 -0.56
C VAL A 5 10.23 1.88 -1.56
N LEU A 6 11.10 2.37 -2.43
CA LEU A 6 10.71 3.16 -3.60
C LEU A 6 10.37 2.27 -4.79
N GLY A 7 9.56 2.83 -5.68
CA GLY A 7 9.02 2.07 -6.80
C GLY A 7 7.91 1.11 -6.38
N SER A 8 7.43 0.32 -7.33
CA SER A 8 6.28 -0.58 -7.13
C SER A 8 6.69 -2.05 -6.97
N ASP A 9 7.95 -2.34 -6.60
CA ASP A 9 8.49 -3.71 -6.64
C ASP A 9 8.42 -4.44 -5.31
N ASN A 10 8.29 -3.72 -4.18
CA ASN A 10 8.24 -4.33 -2.86
C ASN A 10 6.81 -4.66 -2.43
N ALA A 11 6.37 -5.88 -2.71
CA ALA A 11 5.01 -6.34 -2.39
C ALA A 11 4.66 -6.25 -0.89
N TRP A 12 5.64 -6.42 0.03
CA TRP A 12 5.39 -6.28 1.47
C TRP A 12 5.11 -4.82 1.84
N TRP A 13 5.90 -3.90 1.29
CA TRP A 13 5.71 -2.47 1.52
C TRP A 13 4.41 -1.96 0.92
N LEU A 14 4.10 -2.33 -0.32
CA LEU A 14 2.83 -1.96 -0.96
C LEU A 14 1.62 -2.47 -0.16
N ASN A 15 1.69 -3.69 0.38
CA ASN A 15 0.64 -4.21 1.25
C ASN A 15 0.49 -3.41 2.55
N VAL A 16 1.61 -2.92 3.12
CA VAL A 16 1.57 -2.01 4.28
C VAL A 16 0.92 -0.67 3.90
N LEU A 17 1.24 -0.11 2.75
CA LEU A 17 0.62 1.14 2.29
C LEU A 17 -0.88 0.98 2.02
N GLU A 18 -1.30 -0.16 1.50
CA GLU A 18 -2.71 -0.45 1.22
C GLU A 18 -3.54 -0.68 2.48
N HIS A 19 -3.01 -1.46 3.42
CA HIS A 19 -3.78 -1.94 4.57
C HIS A 19 -3.38 -1.29 5.91
N GLY A 20 -2.28 -0.53 5.93
CA GLY A 20 -1.77 0.09 7.15
C GLY A 20 -1.46 -0.93 8.26
N PRO A 21 -1.86 -0.66 9.50
CA PRO A 21 -1.65 -1.57 10.64
C PRO A 21 -2.33 -2.93 10.50
N ALA A 22 -3.30 -3.09 9.58
CA ALA A 22 -3.94 -4.38 9.31
C ALA A 22 -3.12 -5.28 8.38
N SER A 23 -2.07 -4.76 7.74
CA SER A 23 -1.17 -5.55 6.92
C SER A 23 -0.48 -6.65 7.72
N PRO A 24 -0.37 -7.89 7.21
CA PRO A 24 0.44 -8.92 7.83
C PRO A 24 1.94 -8.55 7.90
N TYR A 25 2.36 -7.54 7.12
CA TYR A 25 3.73 -7.03 7.09
C TYR A 25 3.92 -5.74 7.88
N ALA A 26 2.88 -5.25 8.59
CA ALA A 26 2.96 -4.01 9.38
C ALA A 26 4.07 -4.05 10.45
N ASP A 27 4.32 -5.23 11.03
CA ASP A 27 5.38 -5.46 12.02
C ASP A 27 6.74 -5.83 11.41
N TYR A 28 6.83 -5.99 10.08
CA TYR A 28 8.11 -6.31 9.39
C TYR A 28 9.02 -5.09 9.27
N PHE A 29 8.40 -3.95 9.06
CA PHE A 29 9.08 -2.66 9.04
C PHE A 29 8.92 -2.00 10.41
N ASP A 30 9.93 -1.28 10.84
CA ASP A 30 9.93 -0.60 12.14
C ASP A 30 9.23 0.76 12.00
N ILE A 31 7.89 0.71 11.94
CA ILE A 31 7.01 1.87 11.74
C ILE A 31 6.41 2.28 13.08
N ASP A 32 6.55 3.56 13.44
CA ASP A 32 5.78 4.17 14.53
C ASP A 32 4.38 4.57 14.03
N TRP A 33 3.39 3.75 14.34
CA TRP A 33 1.99 4.00 13.98
C TRP A 33 1.30 5.06 14.85
N TYR A 34 1.93 5.46 15.96
CA TYR A 34 1.38 6.44 16.91
C TYR A 34 2.36 7.58 17.22
N PRO A 35 2.93 8.23 16.20
CA PRO A 35 3.88 9.30 16.41
C PRO A 35 3.25 10.50 17.13
N LEU A 36 4.09 11.40 17.62
CA LEU A 36 3.63 12.62 18.32
C LEU A 36 2.76 13.50 17.41
N SER A 37 3.05 13.56 16.13
CA SER A 37 2.25 14.29 15.14
C SER A 37 0.88 13.61 14.94
N PRO A 38 -0.24 14.25 15.32
CA PRO A 38 -1.56 13.65 15.15
C PRO A 38 -1.92 13.34 13.69
N GLN A 39 -1.35 14.08 12.74
CA GLN A 39 -1.58 13.95 11.31
C GLN A 39 -0.97 12.67 10.72
N LEU A 40 0.02 12.08 11.41
CA LEU A 40 0.70 10.86 11.00
C LEU A 40 0.19 9.62 11.75
N ARG A 41 -0.75 9.76 12.68
CA ARG A 41 -1.27 8.60 13.41
C ARG A 41 -1.93 7.63 12.46
N GLY A 42 -1.43 6.39 12.48
CA GLY A 42 -1.87 5.30 11.61
C GLY A 42 -1.50 5.45 10.14
N LYS A 43 -0.55 6.34 9.81
CA LYS A 43 -0.04 6.55 8.46
C LYS A 43 1.47 6.39 8.43
N VAL A 44 1.98 6.01 7.27
CA VAL A 44 3.41 6.03 6.96
C VAL A 44 3.72 7.34 6.22
N LEU A 45 4.69 8.11 6.69
CA LEU A 45 5.16 9.28 5.95
C LEU A 45 6.01 8.84 4.76
N LEU A 46 5.63 9.27 3.57
CA LEU A 46 6.36 9.02 2.32
C LEU A 46 6.95 10.34 1.78
N PRO A 47 8.23 10.63 2.03
CA PRO A 47 8.88 11.85 1.60
C PRO A 47 9.37 11.72 0.14
N VAL A 48 8.44 11.65 -0.80
CA VAL A 48 8.69 11.32 -2.22
C VAL A 48 8.41 12.48 -3.16
N LEU A 49 7.72 13.54 -2.69
CA LEU A 49 7.34 14.63 -3.55
C LEU A 49 8.50 15.61 -3.77
N GLY A 50 8.62 16.11 -4.99
CA GLY A 50 9.63 17.10 -5.38
C GLY A 50 9.39 18.50 -4.83
N ASP A 51 8.15 18.81 -4.42
CA ASP A 51 7.73 20.07 -3.84
C ASP A 51 6.62 19.86 -2.79
N HIS A 52 6.07 20.94 -2.25
CA HIS A 52 4.98 20.91 -1.28
C HIS A 52 3.75 20.20 -1.85
N TYR A 53 3.11 19.38 -1.03
CA TYR A 53 1.98 18.54 -1.42
C TYR A 53 0.87 19.30 -2.18
N GLY A 54 0.45 20.46 -1.69
CA GLY A 54 -0.61 21.25 -2.34
C GLY A 54 -0.22 21.71 -3.74
N GLN A 55 1.03 22.11 -3.93
CA GLN A 55 1.54 22.52 -5.25
C GLN A 55 1.56 21.34 -6.22
N VAL A 56 2.14 20.20 -5.81
CA VAL A 56 2.20 18.98 -6.63
C VAL A 56 0.80 18.48 -7.01
N LEU A 57 -0.16 18.62 -6.10
CA LEU A 57 -1.56 18.24 -6.35
C LEU A 57 -2.21 19.16 -7.40
N GLU A 58 -2.12 20.48 -7.20
CA GLU A 58 -2.76 21.48 -8.06
C GLU A 58 -2.11 21.60 -9.46
N GLU A 59 -0.85 21.22 -9.59
CA GLU A 59 -0.16 21.06 -10.88
C GLU A 59 -0.62 19.81 -11.65
N GLY A 60 -1.35 18.89 -10.98
CA GLY A 60 -1.87 17.66 -11.57
C GLY A 60 -0.81 16.56 -11.74
N ASP A 61 0.28 16.63 -10.98
CA ASP A 61 1.35 15.63 -11.01
C ASP A 61 1.00 14.36 -10.22
N LEU A 62 0.10 14.49 -9.22
CA LEU A 62 -0.52 13.34 -8.56
C LEU A 62 -1.75 12.90 -9.37
N LYS A 63 -1.75 11.66 -9.85
CA LYS A 63 -2.83 11.13 -10.69
C LYS A 63 -3.43 9.88 -10.09
N LEU A 64 -4.75 9.88 -9.99
CA LEU A 64 -5.51 8.65 -9.76
C LEU A 64 -5.53 7.84 -11.05
N CYS A 65 -5.20 6.57 -10.95
CA CYS A 65 -5.14 5.63 -12.06
C CYS A 65 -5.95 4.38 -11.74
N PHE A 66 -6.44 3.71 -12.78
CA PHE A 66 -7.15 2.45 -12.68
C PHE A 66 -6.56 1.42 -13.65
N ALA A 67 -6.23 0.25 -13.14
CA ALA A 67 -5.77 -0.92 -13.90
C ALA A 67 -6.91 -1.95 -13.95
N PRO A 68 -7.77 -1.92 -14.97
CA PRO A 68 -8.98 -2.76 -15.03
C PRO A 68 -8.67 -4.25 -15.01
N GLU A 69 -7.55 -4.68 -15.59
CA GLU A 69 -7.14 -6.09 -15.63
C GLU A 69 -6.72 -6.65 -14.27
N GLN A 70 -6.34 -5.79 -13.30
CA GLN A 70 -6.06 -6.15 -11.91
C GLN A 70 -7.19 -5.75 -10.95
N GLY A 71 -8.13 -4.91 -11.40
CA GLY A 71 -9.14 -4.29 -10.54
C GLY A 71 -8.54 -3.35 -9.51
N GLU A 72 -7.38 -2.75 -9.82
CA GLU A 72 -6.60 -1.94 -8.90
C GLU A 72 -6.72 -0.45 -9.19
N ILE A 73 -6.93 0.32 -8.14
CA ILE A 73 -6.89 1.78 -8.17
C ILE A 73 -5.66 2.22 -7.37
N TYR A 74 -4.88 3.12 -7.95
CA TYR A 74 -3.63 3.60 -7.36
C TYR A 74 -3.37 5.07 -7.68
N ILE A 75 -2.52 5.70 -6.88
CA ILE A 75 -2.05 7.06 -7.10
C ILE A 75 -0.68 7.00 -7.73
N GLN A 76 -0.51 7.62 -8.88
CA GLN A 76 0.75 7.72 -9.60
C GLN A 76 1.42 9.06 -9.33
N TYR A 77 2.73 9.03 -9.02
CA TYR A 77 3.61 10.19 -8.99
C TYR A 77 4.95 9.82 -9.60
N LEU A 78 5.28 10.39 -10.74
CA LEU A 78 6.46 9.99 -11.54
C LEU A 78 6.48 8.46 -11.75
N GLU A 79 7.57 7.79 -11.38
CA GLU A 79 7.70 6.32 -11.43
C GLU A 79 7.07 5.58 -10.25
N ASN A 80 6.59 6.29 -9.22
CA ASN A 80 6.03 5.67 -8.02
C ASN A 80 4.53 5.47 -8.16
N SER A 81 4.06 4.29 -7.76
CA SER A 81 2.64 3.95 -7.66
C SER A 81 2.29 3.60 -6.21
N PHE A 82 1.27 4.26 -5.67
CA PHE A 82 0.81 4.06 -4.30
C PHE A 82 -0.58 3.45 -4.32
N PRO A 83 -0.81 2.28 -3.69
CA PRO A 83 -2.11 1.62 -3.71
C PRO A 83 -3.16 2.46 -2.97
N VAL A 84 -4.38 2.46 -3.48
CA VAL A 84 -5.55 3.00 -2.78
C VAL A 84 -6.16 1.89 -1.93
N ASP A 85 -6.52 2.20 -0.69
CA ASP A 85 -7.27 1.30 0.18
C ASP A 85 -8.56 0.83 -0.50
N PRO A 86 -8.80 -0.48 -0.67
CA PRO A 86 -10.01 -1.00 -1.29
C PRO A 86 -11.31 -0.52 -0.65
N ARG A 87 -11.29 -0.17 0.64
CA ARG A 87 -12.44 0.39 1.34
C ARG A 87 -12.83 1.78 0.86
N GLU A 88 -11.90 2.49 0.22
CA GLU A 88 -12.13 3.82 -0.37
C GLU A 88 -12.61 3.75 -1.84
N TYR A 89 -12.54 2.57 -2.50
CA TYR A 89 -13.02 2.39 -3.88
C TYR A 89 -14.48 2.82 -4.10
N PRO A 90 -15.42 2.61 -3.16
CA PRO A 90 -16.79 3.09 -3.31
C PRO A 90 -16.93 4.57 -3.64
N ARG A 91 -15.96 5.42 -3.26
CA ARG A 91 -15.95 6.84 -3.64
C ARG A 91 -15.89 7.03 -5.15
N ILE A 92 -15.23 6.09 -5.85
CA ILE A 92 -15.06 6.12 -7.31
C ILE A 92 -16.17 5.30 -7.98
N LEU A 93 -16.48 4.11 -7.46
CA LEU A 93 -17.46 3.20 -8.04
C LEU A 93 -18.88 3.77 -8.02
N ASP A 94 -19.24 4.53 -6.97
CA ASP A 94 -20.58 5.11 -6.82
C ASP A 94 -20.70 6.52 -7.40
N LEU A 95 -19.56 7.14 -7.77
CA LEU A 95 -19.60 8.46 -8.37
C LEU A 95 -20.43 8.41 -9.66
N ARG A 96 -21.50 9.23 -9.74
CA ARG A 96 -22.39 9.27 -10.90
C ARG A 96 -23.01 7.90 -11.29
N ALA A 97 -23.25 6.99 -10.33
CA ALA A 97 -23.81 5.66 -10.60
C ALA A 97 -25.19 5.71 -11.30
N ASP A 98 -25.90 6.83 -11.22
CA ASP A 98 -27.13 7.11 -11.98
C ASP A 98 -26.90 7.12 -13.50
N ILE A 99 -25.75 7.55 -13.98
CA ILE A 99 -25.39 7.51 -15.40
C ILE A 99 -25.29 6.07 -15.89
N LEU A 100 -24.58 5.21 -15.16
CA LEU A 100 -24.48 3.79 -15.50
C LEU A 100 -25.86 3.10 -15.49
N ARG A 101 -26.69 3.39 -14.46
CA ARG A 101 -28.06 2.89 -14.37
C ARG A 101 -28.95 3.37 -15.51
N THR A 102 -28.76 4.58 -16.00
CA THR A 102 -29.51 5.12 -17.14
C THR A 102 -29.07 4.46 -18.44
N GLY A 103 -27.77 4.20 -18.61
CA GLY A 103 -27.20 3.61 -19.83
C GLY A 103 -27.50 2.13 -19.99
N LEU A 104 -27.21 1.32 -18.96
CA LEU A 104 -27.40 -0.13 -18.99
C LEU A 104 -28.77 -0.56 -18.46
N GLY A 105 -29.37 0.17 -17.55
CA GLY A 105 -30.57 -0.21 -16.81
C GLY A 105 -30.27 -0.61 -15.36
N THR A 106 -31.19 -0.28 -14.46
CA THR A 106 -31.05 -0.60 -13.02
C THR A 106 -31.01 -2.12 -12.75
N GLU A 107 -31.77 -2.88 -13.53
CA GLU A 107 -31.87 -4.35 -13.39
C GLU A 107 -30.78 -5.10 -14.19
N HIS A 108 -29.91 -4.38 -14.89
CA HIS A 108 -28.82 -5.01 -15.63
C HIS A 108 -27.85 -5.73 -14.67
N PRO A 109 -27.44 -6.99 -14.94
CA PRO A 109 -26.59 -7.76 -14.04
C PRO A 109 -25.30 -7.03 -13.66
N ASP A 110 -24.62 -6.38 -14.60
CA ASP A 110 -23.36 -5.67 -14.34
C ASP A 110 -23.56 -4.43 -13.46
N THR A 111 -24.70 -3.73 -13.60
CA THR A 111 -25.06 -2.60 -12.72
C THR A 111 -25.28 -3.09 -11.28
N GLN A 112 -26.00 -4.20 -11.11
CA GLN A 112 -26.25 -4.79 -9.80
C GLN A 112 -24.99 -5.34 -9.17
N GLU A 113 -24.11 -5.96 -9.96
CA GLU A 113 -22.85 -6.52 -9.47
C GLU A 113 -21.88 -5.40 -9.03
N LEU A 114 -21.75 -4.32 -9.80
CA LEU A 114 -20.92 -3.17 -9.40
C LEU A 114 -21.43 -2.56 -8.09
N ALA A 115 -22.74 -2.40 -7.93
CA ALA A 115 -23.34 -1.92 -6.69
C ALA A 115 -23.08 -2.85 -5.50
N THR A 116 -23.18 -4.17 -5.74
CA THR A 116 -22.90 -5.19 -4.72
C THR A 116 -21.43 -5.18 -4.30
N LEU A 117 -20.51 -5.06 -5.26
CA LEU A 117 -19.07 -4.92 -4.99
C LEU A 117 -18.76 -3.65 -4.20
N SER A 118 -19.35 -2.53 -4.58
CA SER A 118 -19.20 -1.27 -3.84
C SER A 118 -19.64 -1.42 -2.38
N ASP A 119 -20.80 -2.03 -2.14
CA ASP A 119 -21.29 -2.28 -0.79
C ASP A 119 -20.40 -3.25 0.01
N ALA A 120 -19.86 -4.28 -0.63
CA ALA A 120 -18.96 -5.23 -0.01
C ALA A 120 -17.62 -4.56 0.39
N LEU A 121 -17.04 -3.76 -0.50
CA LEU A 121 -15.82 -2.97 -0.24
C LEU A 121 -16.00 -2.00 0.93
N ARG A 122 -17.15 -1.30 1.00
CA ARG A 122 -17.48 -0.38 2.09
C ARG A 122 -17.56 -1.08 3.45
N ARG A 123 -17.94 -2.36 3.48
CA ARG A 123 -18.06 -3.19 4.69
C ARG A 123 -16.77 -3.88 5.09
N LEU A 124 -15.67 -3.73 4.35
CA LEU A 124 -14.37 -4.26 4.77
C LEU A 124 -14.04 -3.77 6.20
N PRO A 125 -13.49 -4.63 7.07
CA PRO A 125 -13.11 -4.25 8.42
C PRO A 125 -12.18 -3.03 8.46
N GLU A 126 -12.24 -2.28 9.55
CA GLU A 126 -11.35 -1.13 9.77
C GLU A 126 -9.89 -1.57 9.85
N ARG A 127 -8.98 -0.74 9.33
CA ARG A 127 -7.51 -1.01 9.39
C ARG A 127 -6.95 -1.01 10.81
N TYR A 128 -7.67 -0.42 11.76
CA TYR A 128 -7.29 -0.34 13.18
C TYR A 128 -7.99 -1.38 14.05
N SER A 129 -8.65 -2.37 13.47
CA SER A 129 -9.30 -3.42 14.25
C SER A 129 -8.29 -4.12 15.16
N ALA A 130 -8.61 -4.25 16.43
CA ALA A 130 -7.81 -4.98 17.41
C ALA A 130 -7.81 -6.50 17.12
N GLU A 131 -8.84 -7.01 16.47
CA GLU A 131 -9.03 -8.43 16.21
C GLU A 131 -8.19 -8.89 15.02
N ALA A 132 -7.34 -9.88 15.23
CA ALA A 132 -6.50 -10.45 14.19
C ALA A 132 -7.31 -11.07 13.03
N GLU A 133 -8.44 -11.72 13.36
CA GLU A 133 -9.37 -12.29 12.36
C GLU A 133 -9.91 -11.19 11.43
N SER A 134 -10.37 -10.06 12.00
CA SER A 134 -10.87 -8.92 11.23
C SER A 134 -9.80 -8.32 10.31
N ARG A 135 -8.55 -8.21 10.79
CA ARG A 135 -7.43 -7.75 9.94
C ARG A 135 -7.14 -8.72 8.80
N ALA A 136 -7.12 -10.03 9.10
CA ALA A 136 -6.91 -11.06 8.08
C ALA A 136 -8.07 -11.08 7.05
N ALA A 137 -9.31 -10.95 7.51
CA ALA A 137 -10.49 -10.85 6.65
C ALA A 137 -10.40 -9.64 5.71
N ARG A 138 -9.99 -8.46 6.22
CA ARG A 138 -9.81 -7.26 5.41
C ARG A 138 -8.89 -7.50 4.21
N VAL A 139 -7.71 -8.07 4.45
CA VAL A 139 -6.71 -8.31 3.40
C VAL A 139 -7.20 -9.35 2.39
N ARG A 140 -7.73 -10.47 2.91
CA ARG A 140 -8.27 -11.56 2.08
C ARG A 140 -9.43 -11.08 1.20
N ASP A 141 -10.43 -10.45 1.82
CA ASP A 141 -11.66 -10.06 1.14
C ASP A 141 -11.41 -8.89 0.19
N GLY A 142 -10.54 -7.92 0.55
CA GLY A 142 -10.11 -6.86 -0.36
C GLY A 142 -9.47 -7.41 -1.63
N THR A 143 -8.60 -8.42 -1.51
CA THR A 143 -7.99 -9.11 -2.66
C THR A 143 -9.05 -9.81 -3.53
N VAL A 144 -10.03 -10.46 -2.90
CA VAL A 144 -11.13 -11.13 -3.63
C VAL A 144 -11.98 -10.10 -4.39
N TYR A 145 -12.34 -8.98 -3.75
CA TYR A 145 -13.19 -7.97 -4.38
C TYR A 145 -12.49 -7.24 -5.54
N ARG A 146 -11.17 -6.99 -5.44
CA ARG A 146 -10.41 -6.47 -6.60
C ARG A 146 -10.43 -7.44 -7.78
N ARG A 147 -10.25 -8.74 -7.54
CA ARG A 147 -10.35 -9.74 -8.60
C ARG A 147 -11.74 -9.75 -9.24
N LEU A 148 -12.81 -9.71 -8.44
CA LEU A 148 -14.18 -9.64 -8.96
C LEU A 148 -14.42 -8.35 -9.76
N LEU A 149 -13.84 -7.22 -9.35
CA LEU A 149 -13.89 -5.98 -10.13
C LEU A 149 -13.17 -6.13 -11.48
N ALA A 150 -11.99 -6.77 -11.49
CA ALA A 150 -11.29 -7.08 -12.74
C ALA A 150 -12.11 -8.00 -13.67
N GLU A 151 -12.72 -9.04 -13.13
CA GLU A 151 -13.59 -9.95 -13.88
C GLU A 151 -14.82 -9.20 -14.46
N LEU A 152 -15.42 -8.29 -13.69
CA LEU A 152 -16.52 -7.44 -14.15
C LEU A 152 -16.07 -6.52 -15.29
N CYS A 153 -14.93 -5.85 -15.14
CA CYS A 153 -14.37 -4.99 -16.18
C CYS A 153 -14.02 -5.75 -17.46
N ALA A 154 -13.48 -6.96 -17.33
CA ALA A 154 -13.12 -7.78 -18.49
C ALA A 154 -14.32 -8.20 -19.36
N ARG A 155 -15.52 -8.32 -18.76
CA ARG A 155 -16.72 -8.70 -19.49
C ARG A 155 -17.65 -7.52 -19.85
N SER A 156 -17.51 -6.37 -19.18
CA SER A 156 -18.35 -5.18 -19.37
C SER A 156 -17.52 -3.95 -19.74
N PRO A 157 -17.35 -3.68 -21.05
CA PRO A 157 -16.67 -2.46 -21.51
C PRO A 157 -17.36 -1.17 -21.01
N GLU A 158 -18.68 -1.20 -20.84
CA GLU A 158 -19.48 -0.09 -20.35
C GLU A 158 -19.11 0.26 -18.90
N VAL A 159 -18.99 -0.74 -18.03
CA VAL A 159 -18.51 -0.54 -16.64
C VAL A 159 -17.07 -0.01 -16.64
N THR A 160 -16.22 -0.56 -17.48
CA THR A 160 -14.82 -0.11 -17.59
C THR A 160 -14.74 1.35 -18.02
N ALA A 161 -15.48 1.75 -19.07
CA ALA A 161 -15.52 3.12 -19.54
C ALA A 161 -16.09 4.08 -18.47
N PHE A 162 -17.16 3.68 -17.79
CA PHE A 162 -17.75 4.44 -16.69
C PHE A 162 -16.73 4.68 -15.55
N LEU A 163 -15.98 3.66 -15.14
CA LEU A 163 -14.97 3.80 -14.09
C LEU A 163 -13.80 4.69 -14.54
N GLN A 164 -13.35 4.55 -15.80
CA GLN A 164 -12.31 5.42 -16.36
C GLN A 164 -12.73 6.89 -16.40
N GLU A 165 -13.98 7.18 -16.74
CA GLU A 165 -14.52 8.54 -16.68
C GLU A 165 -14.54 9.09 -15.26
N ASN A 166 -14.95 8.28 -14.27
CA ASN A 166 -14.93 8.67 -12.87
C ASN A 166 -13.50 8.96 -12.37
N ILE A 167 -12.52 8.15 -12.76
CA ILE A 167 -11.10 8.41 -12.48
C ILE A 167 -10.64 9.76 -13.06
N MET A 168 -11.04 10.09 -14.29
CA MET A 168 -10.69 11.39 -14.90
C MET A 168 -11.28 12.56 -14.10
N LEU A 169 -12.49 12.42 -13.57
CA LEU A 169 -13.11 13.46 -12.73
C LEU A 169 -12.37 13.68 -11.41
N PHE A 170 -11.80 12.62 -10.81
CA PHE A 170 -10.98 12.75 -9.61
C PHE A 170 -9.69 13.53 -9.86
N ASN A 171 -9.13 13.45 -11.07
CA ASN A 171 -7.83 14.04 -11.40
C ASN A 171 -7.86 15.57 -11.56
N GLY A 172 -9.03 16.19 -11.45
CA GLY A 172 -9.15 17.65 -11.51
C GLY A 172 -8.60 18.29 -12.80
N HIS A 173 -8.44 19.58 -12.75
CA HIS A 173 -7.90 20.38 -13.87
C HIS A 173 -6.92 21.43 -13.36
N PRO A 174 -5.65 21.44 -13.80
CA PRO A 174 -4.70 22.49 -13.44
C PRO A 174 -5.25 23.90 -13.69
N GLY A 175 -5.14 24.76 -12.68
CA GLY A 175 -5.71 26.11 -12.69
C GLY A 175 -7.08 26.22 -12.00
N ASP A 176 -7.68 25.11 -11.57
CA ASP A 176 -8.88 25.05 -10.75
C ASP A 176 -8.62 24.18 -9.51
N ALA A 177 -8.20 24.82 -8.41
CA ALA A 177 -7.80 24.12 -7.19
C ALA A 177 -8.95 23.29 -6.58
N GLU A 178 -10.20 23.77 -6.64
CA GLU A 178 -11.36 23.06 -6.09
C GLU A 178 -11.65 21.74 -6.83
N SER A 179 -11.25 21.65 -8.10
CA SER A 179 -11.42 20.43 -8.90
C SER A 179 -10.63 19.23 -8.34
N PHE A 180 -9.59 19.45 -7.53
CA PHE A 180 -8.78 18.43 -6.90
C PHE A 180 -9.28 17.96 -5.52
N ASP A 181 -10.35 18.55 -4.99
CA ASP A 181 -10.85 18.24 -3.64
C ASP A 181 -11.17 16.74 -3.45
N SER A 182 -11.75 16.11 -4.44
CA SER A 182 -12.07 14.67 -4.38
C SER A 182 -10.80 13.81 -4.30
N LEU A 183 -9.78 14.14 -5.09
CA LEU A 183 -8.49 13.46 -5.07
C LEU A 183 -7.78 13.70 -3.73
N HIS A 184 -7.77 14.94 -3.25
CA HIS A 184 -7.19 15.31 -1.96
C HIS A 184 -7.82 14.48 -0.82
N GLN A 185 -9.14 14.43 -0.74
CA GLN A 185 -9.85 13.65 0.28
C GLN A 185 -9.56 12.15 0.18
N LEU A 186 -9.42 11.62 -1.03
CA LEU A 186 -9.05 10.22 -1.24
C LEU A 186 -7.62 9.95 -0.76
N ILE A 187 -6.65 10.81 -1.07
CA ILE A 187 -5.25 10.70 -0.63
C ILE A 187 -5.17 10.82 0.90
N GLU A 188 -5.88 11.77 1.50
CA GLU A 188 -5.90 11.93 2.96
C GLU A 188 -6.54 10.73 3.69
N ALA A 189 -7.37 9.93 3.03
CA ALA A 189 -7.94 8.72 3.61
C ALA A 189 -6.98 7.53 3.63
N GLN A 190 -5.81 7.60 2.97
CA GLN A 190 -4.89 6.47 2.86
C GLN A 190 -4.11 6.19 4.17
N ALA A 191 -3.48 5.00 4.26
CA ALA A 191 -2.60 4.61 5.36
C ALA A 191 -1.18 5.20 5.22
N TYR A 192 -0.98 6.12 4.32
CA TYR A 192 0.26 6.84 4.11
C TYR A 192 -0.02 8.34 3.92
N ARG A 193 1.02 9.14 4.04
CA ARG A 193 1.01 10.57 3.76
C ARG A 193 2.13 10.92 2.80
N LEU A 194 1.78 11.42 1.63
CA LEU A 194 2.74 11.93 0.66
C LEU A 194 3.26 13.30 1.12
N ALA A 195 4.57 13.48 1.14
CA ALA A 195 5.20 14.69 1.65
C ALA A 195 6.41 15.10 0.81
N PHE A 196 6.73 16.39 0.88
CA PHE A 196 7.94 16.93 0.29
C PHE A 196 9.18 16.24 0.87
N TRP A 197 10.12 15.80 0.02
CA TRP A 197 11.25 14.98 0.43
C TRP A 197 12.10 15.61 1.56
N ARG A 198 12.10 16.93 1.68
CA ARG A 198 12.89 17.64 2.70
C ARG A 198 12.38 17.47 4.13
N VAL A 199 11.14 17.05 4.32
CA VAL A 199 10.61 16.81 5.68
C VAL A 199 11.07 15.46 6.27
N ALA A 200 11.74 14.63 5.48
CA ALA A 200 12.18 13.30 5.91
C ALA A 200 13.08 13.31 7.16
N ALA A 201 13.90 14.38 7.34
CA ALA A 201 14.81 14.46 8.47
C ALA A 201 14.07 14.57 9.81
N ASP A 202 12.92 15.25 9.83
CA ASP A 202 12.22 15.62 11.05
C ASP A 202 10.97 14.76 11.32
N ASP A 203 10.27 14.32 10.27
CA ASP A 203 8.92 13.76 10.38
C ASP A 203 8.79 12.28 10.02
N ILE A 204 9.84 11.66 9.45
CA ILE A 204 9.75 10.26 9.03
C ILE A 204 9.50 9.35 10.23
N ASN A 205 8.53 8.46 10.12
CA ASN A 205 8.06 7.60 11.22
C ASN A 205 8.35 6.11 11.01
N TYR A 206 9.34 5.79 10.19
CA TYR A 206 9.88 4.43 10.06
C TYR A 206 11.41 4.46 10.10
N ARG A 207 12.02 3.35 10.53
CA ARG A 207 13.48 3.26 10.57
C ARG A 207 14.05 3.10 9.17
N ARG A 208 14.98 3.99 8.80
CA ARG A 208 15.72 3.93 7.55
C ARG A 208 17.07 3.19 7.72
N PHE A 209 17.58 2.71 6.62
CA PHE A 209 18.97 2.29 6.53
C PHE A 209 19.82 3.53 6.25
N PHE A 210 20.60 3.96 7.23
CA PHE A 210 21.22 5.29 7.24
C PHE A 210 20.14 6.40 7.06
N ASP A 211 20.46 7.42 6.29
CA ASP A 211 19.54 8.50 5.90
C ASP A 211 18.94 8.31 4.51
N ILE A 212 18.91 7.06 4.02
CA ILE A 212 18.41 6.75 2.68
C ILE A 212 16.90 6.50 2.77
N ASN A 213 16.09 7.41 2.23
CA ASN A 213 14.63 7.31 2.27
C ASN A 213 14.07 6.06 1.57
N ASP A 214 14.83 5.55 0.59
CA ASP A 214 14.46 4.43 -0.26
C ASP A 214 14.69 3.07 0.40
N LEU A 215 15.31 3.04 1.58
CA LEU A 215 15.71 1.81 2.26
C LEU A 215 15.11 1.76 3.67
N ALA A 216 14.01 1.01 3.83
CA ALA A 216 13.40 0.80 5.14
C ALA A 216 14.08 -0.34 5.91
N GLY A 217 14.33 -0.11 7.19
CA GLY A 217 14.86 -1.10 8.10
C GLY A 217 13.82 -2.19 8.42
N LEU A 218 14.28 -3.43 8.51
CA LEU A 218 13.47 -4.58 8.90
C LEU A 218 13.72 -4.97 10.37
N ARG A 219 12.66 -5.40 11.04
CA ARG A 219 12.71 -5.83 12.44
C ARG A 219 13.29 -7.26 12.57
N MET A 220 14.60 -7.38 12.37
CA MET A 220 15.30 -8.69 12.43
C MET A 220 15.25 -9.36 13.80
N GLU A 221 14.92 -8.59 14.85
CA GLU A 221 14.65 -9.12 16.19
C GLU A 221 13.36 -9.94 16.25
N ASP A 222 12.40 -9.70 15.36
CA ASP A 222 11.20 -10.52 15.24
C ASP A 222 11.52 -11.87 14.58
N PRO A 223 11.15 -13.03 15.22
CA PRO A 223 11.42 -14.35 14.66
C PRO A 223 10.75 -14.63 13.32
N ALA A 224 9.54 -14.09 13.06
CA ALA A 224 8.82 -14.29 11.81
C ALA A 224 9.54 -13.54 10.67
N VAL A 225 9.90 -12.28 10.90
CA VAL A 225 10.65 -11.45 9.94
C VAL A 225 11.99 -12.07 9.63
N PHE A 226 12.72 -12.53 10.68
CA PHE A 226 13.98 -13.23 10.50
C PHE A 226 13.82 -14.50 9.65
N GLY A 227 12.83 -15.33 9.96
CA GLY A 227 12.56 -16.58 9.22
C GLY A 227 12.23 -16.34 7.76
N ASP A 228 11.35 -15.39 7.46
CA ASP A 228 10.91 -15.10 6.09
C ASP A 228 12.04 -14.50 5.23
N THR A 229 12.82 -13.57 5.78
CA THR A 229 13.95 -12.95 5.07
C THR A 229 15.11 -13.91 4.83
N HIS A 230 15.29 -14.91 5.68
CA HIS A 230 16.40 -15.87 5.56
C HIS A 230 16.02 -17.19 4.88
N ARG A 231 14.76 -17.41 4.55
CA ARG A 231 14.27 -18.69 3.96
C ARG A 231 15.09 -19.15 2.76
N LEU A 232 15.37 -18.25 1.82
CA LEU A 232 16.19 -18.58 0.65
C LEU A 232 17.65 -18.89 1.04
N ILE A 233 18.22 -18.06 1.89
CA ILE A 233 19.62 -18.19 2.34
C ILE A 233 19.82 -19.53 3.04
N PHE A 234 18.93 -19.88 3.95
CA PHE A 234 18.96 -21.13 4.68
C PHE A 234 18.78 -22.35 3.77
N ARG A 235 17.90 -22.26 2.78
CA ARG A 235 17.77 -23.30 1.76
C ARG A 235 19.07 -23.50 0.98
N LEU A 236 19.72 -22.44 0.51
CA LEU A 236 20.98 -22.53 -0.22
C LEU A 236 22.13 -23.12 0.61
N LEU A 237 22.19 -22.75 1.90
CA LEU A 237 23.12 -23.36 2.85
C LEU A 237 22.83 -24.86 3.04
N SER A 238 21.52 -25.22 3.16
CA SER A 238 21.11 -26.61 3.34
C SER A 238 21.42 -27.51 2.15
N GLU A 239 21.31 -26.97 0.97
CA GLU A 239 21.63 -27.68 -0.28
C GLU A 239 23.13 -27.70 -0.58
N GLY A 240 23.98 -27.11 0.29
CA GLY A 240 25.41 -27.01 0.06
C GLY A 240 25.84 -26.11 -1.07
N ARG A 241 24.94 -25.29 -1.58
CA ARG A 241 25.22 -24.33 -2.68
C ARG A 241 26.00 -23.10 -2.19
N VAL A 242 25.92 -22.81 -0.89
CA VAL A 242 26.64 -21.73 -0.22
C VAL A 242 27.28 -22.33 1.02
N ASN A 243 28.56 -22.01 1.27
CA ASN A 243 29.34 -22.55 2.40
C ASN A 243 29.57 -21.56 3.51
N ALA A 244 29.37 -20.24 3.23
CA ALA A 244 29.59 -19.18 4.20
C ALA A 244 28.68 -17.99 3.86
N LEU A 245 28.40 -17.16 4.85
CA LEU A 245 27.67 -15.89 4.70
C LEU A 245 28.58 -14.75 5.12
N ARG A 246 28.58 -13.69 4.34
CA ARG A 246 29.06 -12.37 4.75
C ARG A 246 27.86 -11.53 5.10
N ILE A 247 27.79 -11.06 6.33
CA ILE A 247 26.73 -10.16 6.81
C ILE A 247 27.27 -8.75 6.74
N ASP A 248 26.59 -7.92 5.97
CA ASP A 248 26.92 -6.51 5.85
C ASP A 248 26.16 -5.69 6.90
N HIS A 249 26.84 -4.70 7.48
CA HIS A 249 26.28 -3.75 8.44
C HIS A 249 25.48 -4.38 9.61
N PRO A 250 26.04 -5.32 10.37
CA PRO A 250 25.33 -5.94 11.48
C PRO A 250 25.13 -4.99 12.67
N ASP A 251 25.93 -3.94 12.80
CA ASP A 251 25.83 -2.88 13.82
C ASP A 251 24.57 -2.02 13.66
N GLY A 252 23.94 -2.00 12.47
CA GLY A 252 22.64 -1.38 12.23
C GLY A 252 21.44 -2.21 12.70
N LEU A 253 21.65 -3.41 13.26
CA LEU A 253 20.58 -4.26 13.81
C LEU A 253 20.26 -3.86 15.26
N TYR A 254 19.01 -4.12 15.70
CA TYR A 254 18.59 -3.90 17.08
C TYR A 254 19.43 -4.72 18.08
N ASP A 255 19.66 -6.00 17.78
CA ASP A 255 20.53 -6.91 18.56
C ASP A 255 21.39 -7.77 17.62
N PRO A 256 22.60 -7.30 17.26
CA PRO A 256 23.52 -8.04 16.40
C PRO A 256 23.92 -9.40 16.97
N GLN A 257 24.07 -9.52 18.29
CA GLN A 257 24.47 -10.75 18.93
C GLN A 257 23.39 -11.82 18.81
N MET A 258 22.13 -11.46 19.06
CA MET A 258 20.99 -12.37 18.89
C MET A 258 20.85 -12.80 17.42
N TYR A 259 21.03 -11.88 16.48
CA TYR A 259 20.98 -12.17 15.05
C TYR A 259 22.01 -13.25 14.66
N PHE A 260 23.27 -13.09 15.05
CA PHE A 260 24.30 -14.09 14.78
C PHE A 260 24.05 -15.43 15.49
N ARG A 261 23.53 -15.40 16.72
CA ARG A 261 23.13 -16.64 17.43
C ARG A 261 22.02 -17.38 16.69
N ARG A 262 21.03 -16.69 16.15
CA ARG A 262 19.96 -17.31 15.36
C ARG A 262 20.49 -17.95 14.08
N ILE A 263 21.40 -17.28 13.35
CA ILE A 263 22.04 -17.86 12.16
C ILE A 263 22.83 -19.14 12.53
N GLN A 264 23.60 -19.12 13.64
CA GLN A 264 24.39 -20.28 14.10
C GLN A 264 23.48 -21.42 14.56
N ALA A 265 22.48 -21.13 15.38
CA ALA A 265 21.52 -22.13 15.85
C ALA A 265 20.80 -22.84 14.69
N TRP A 266 20.51 -22.14 13.62
CA TRP A 266 19.92 -22.78 12.45
C TRP A 266 20.85 -23.80 11.78
N ARG A 267 22.17 -23.56 11.79
CA ARG A 267 23.18 -24.50 11.28
C ARG A 267 23.21 -25.79 12.10
N ASP A 268 22.97 -25.71 13.40
CA ASP A 268 23.05 -26.83 14.34
C ASP A 268 21.80 -27.74 14.33
N TRP A 269 20.77 -27.36 13.59
CA TRP A 269 19.51 -28.12 13.40
C TRP A 269 19.57 -29.12 12.21
N ARG A 270 20.76 -29.45 11.71
CA ARG A 270 20.99 -30.45 10.67
C ARG A 270 21.48 -31.78 11.30
#